data_9e389b9c6710cfa400790794e04993d3
#
_entry.id   9e389b9c6710cfa400790794e04993d3
#
_cell.length_a   1.000
_cell.length_b   1.000
_cell.length_c   1.000
_cell.angle_alpha   90.00
_cell.angle_beta   90.00
_cell.angle_gamma   90.00
#
_symmetry.space_group_name_H-M   'P 1'
#
loop_
_entity.id
_entity.type
_entity.pdbx_description
1 polymer ?
#
loop_
_entity_poly.entity_id
_entity_poly.type
_entity_poly.pdbx_seq_one_letter_code
_entity_poly.pdbx_strand_id
1 'polypeptide(L)'
;MPRGVRAPSVDGMTQQGDQQQNQQNQQGQDQGQDQDRQGKSGALSVRALGGQGLTVGAIGLGTMGMTMAYGAGDEPGGIATIRRAYELGVTLFDTAELYGMGTGSNEQLLGRALRGIRDDVMIATKFGFDMDAPQNADGYALNSRPEHIREVTENSLRHLGTDHIDVLYQHRVDPDVPIEDVAGTIGELIAEGKVRYLGLSEAGPDILRRAHAVHPVSVLQTEYSVFERAVEADVLPVVRELGIGFVPYSPLGRGFLTGTVKPAAEYPADDMRSWDDRWQPGNYERNLTAIRELTALAAAKGISVTQLALAWLLAQGDDVVPIPGTRSPRRLAENVAAADVTLTPQDLARVQEILPRGAAGSRYPEAIMPTW
;
A
#
# COMPACT_ATOMS: atom_id res chain seq x y z
N MET A 1 69.99 -9.30 46.62
CA MET A 1 68.69 -9.97 46.48
C MET A 1 67.94 -9.29 45.33
N PRO A 2 67.74 -9.94 44.20
CA PRO A 2 67.03 -9.33 43.07
C PRO A 2 65.51 -9.57 43.13
N ARG A 3 64.77 -8.56 42.74
CA ARG A 3 63.30 -8.56 42.70
C ARG A 3 62.78 -9.46 41.53
N GLY A 4 61.81 -10.32 41.84
CA GLY A 4 61.17 -11.22 40.89
C GLY A 4 60.24 -10.46 39.92
N VAL A 5 60.40 -10.79 38.67
CA VAL A 5 59.50 -10.38 37.57
C VAL A 5 58.33 -11.38 37.55
N ARG A 6 57.10 -10.88 37.67
CA ARG A 6 55.86 -11.66 37.45
C ARG A 6 55.57 -11.75 35.94
N ALA A 7 55.34 -12.95 35.45
CA ALA A 7 54.84 -13.21 34.10
C ALA A 7 53.37 -12.77 33.93
N PRO A 8 52.89 -12.32 32.76
CA PRO A 8 51.49 -11.96 32.54
C PRO A 8 50.59 -13.20 32.42
N SER A 9 49.39 -13.11 32.98
CA SER A 9 48.37 -14.15 33.00
C SER A 9 47.77 -14.41 31.60
N VAL A 10 47.53 -15.70 31.28
CA VAL A 10 47.10 -16.24 29.97
C VAL A 10 45.60 -16.05 29.73
N ASP A 11 44.82 -15.36 30.60
CA ASP A 11 43.36 -15.27 30.53
C ASP A 11 42.80 -14.20 29.54
N GLY A 12 43.67 -13.39 28.93
CA GLY A 12 43.23 -12.32 27.98
C GLY A 12 43.06 -12.76 26.52
N MET A 13 43.60 -13.92 26.12
CA MET A 13 43.60 -14.32 24.71
C MET A 13 42.41 -15.18 24.26
N THR A 14 41.70 -15.82 25.20
CA THR A 14 40.57 -16.69 24.90
C THR A 14 39.27 -15.92 24.62
N GLN A 15 39.04 -14.76 25.26
CA GLN A 15 37.83 -13.97 25.08
C GLN A 15 37.76 -13.18 23.76
N GLN A 16 38.88 -12.80 23.16
CA GLN A 16 38.92 -12.12 21.87
C GLN A 16 38.67 -13.06 20.69
N GLY A 17 39.06 -14.33 20.79
CA GLY A 17 38.81 -15.36 19.76
C GLY A 17 37.34 -15.69 19.63
N ASP A 18 36.61 -15.81 20.75
CA ASP A 18 35.18 -16.16 20.76
C ASP A 18 34.29 -15.03 20.26
N GLN A 19 34.67 -13.77 20.49
CA GLN A 19 33.93 -12.62 19.98
C GLN A 19 34.08 -12.43 18.45
N GLN A 20 35.26 -12.68 17.88
CA GLN A 20 35.47 -12.63 16.45
C GLN A 20 34.81 -13.78 15.71
N GLN A 21 34.76 -14.97 16.28
CA GLN A 21 34.11 -16.14 15.72
C GLN A 21 32.56 -16.01 15.75
N ASN A 22 31.98 -15.38 16.79
CA ASN A 22 30.58 -15.07 16.86
C ASN A 22 30.16 -13.96 15.87
N GLN A 23 30.99 -12.94 15.64
CA GLN A 23 30.72 -11.91 14.63
C GLN A 23 30.81 -12.44 13.19
N GLN A 24 31.75 -13.36 12.90
CA GLN A 24 31.84 -14.02 11.61
C GLN A 24 30.68 -14.98 11.35
N ASN A 25 30.18 -15.68 12.38
CA ASN A 25 29.02 -16.55 12.26
C ASN A 25 27.70 -15.76 12.08
N GLN A 26 27.55 -14.57 12.69
CA GLN A 26 26.40 -13.71 12.46
C GLN A 26 26.43 -13.09 11.05
N GLN A 27 27.57 -12.62 10.57
CA GLN A 27 27.70 -12.11 9.20
C GLN A 27 27.52 -13.20 8.14
N GLY A 28 27.89 -14.45 8.42
CA GLY A 28 27.65 -15.60 7.54
C GLY A 28 26.17 -16.02 7.47
N GLN A 29 25.41 -15.85 8.56
CA GLN A 29 23.98 -16.15 8.58
C GLN A 29 23.13 -15.07 7.89
N ASP A 30 23.50 -13.78 8.00
CA ASP A 30 22.84 -12.70 7.28
C ASP A 30 23.09 -12.76 5.77
N GLN A 31 24.31 -13.13 5.35
CA GLN A 31 24.60 -13.30 3.90
C GLN A 31 23.96 -14.57 3.30
N GLY A 32 23.70 -15.61 4.10
CA GLY A 32 23.01 -16.83 3.67
C GLY A 32 21.52 -16.61 3.45
N GLN A 33 20.89 -15.75 4.26
CA GLN A 33 19.45 -15.42 4.12
C GLN A 33 19.17 -14.50 2.93
N ASP A 34 20.10 -13.62 2.57
CA ASP A 34 19.98 -12.78 1.38
C ASP A 34 20.24 -13.56 0.07
N GLN A 35 21.07 -14.59 0.09
CA GLN A 35 21.33 -15.42 -1.11
C GLN A 35 20.18 -16.39 -1.41
N ASP A 36 19.48 -16.91 -0.41
CA ASP A 36 18.29 -17.76 -0.62
C ASP A 36 17.07 -16.98 -1.15
N ARG A 37 17.00 -15.66 -0.92
CA ARG A 37 15.96 -14.78 -1.49
C ARG A 37 16.21 -14.41 -2.96
N GLN A 38 17.45 -14.44 -3.45
CA GLN A 38 17.82 -14.12 -4.85
C GLN A 38 17.63 -15.28 -5.83
N GLY A 39 17.25 -16.47 -5.38
CA GLY A 39 17.19 -17.70 -6.18
C GLY A 39 15.86 -18.04 -6.87
N LYS A 40 14.76 -17.29 -6.65
CA LYS A 40 13.47 -17.50 -7.35
C LYS A 40 13.43 -16.59 -8.58
N SER A 41 13.71 -17.14 -9.75
CA SER A 41 13.43 -16.48 -11.05
C SER A 41 11.97 -16.03 -11.07
N GLY A 42 11.71 -14.70 -11.00
CA GLY A 42 10.37 -14.11 -11.00
C GLY A 42 9.96 -13.40 -9.69
N ALA A 43 10.83 -13.29 -8.68
CA ALA A 43 10.52 -12.52 -7.47
C ALA A 43 10.55 -11.01 -7.77
N LEU A 44 9.49 -10.28 -7.36
CA LEU A 44 9.47 -8.82 -7.42
C LEU A 44 10.64 -8.24 -6.61
N SER A 45 11.23 -7.15 -7.12
CA SER A 45 12.19 -6.37 -6.33
C SER A 45 11.56 -5.94 -5.00
N VAL A 46 12.35 -5.98 -3.94
CA VAL A 46 11.91 -5.60 -2.59
C VAL A 46 12.10 -4.09 -2.40
N ARG A 47 11.11 -3.42 -1.79
CA ARG A 47 11.15 -2.01 -1.43
C ARG A 47 10.93 -1.83 0.07
N ALA A 48 11.64 -0.87 0.66
CA ALA A 48 11.41 -0.46 2.04
C ALA A 48 10.29 0.59 2.09
N LEU A 49 9.29 0.35 2.93
CA LEU A 49 8.24 1.31 3.23
C LEU A 49 8.49 1.94 4.59
N GLY A 50 9.06 3.15 4.58
CA GLY A 50 9.43 3.87 5.79
C GLY A 50 10.72 3.39 6.44
N GLY A 51 11.07 4.05 7.57
CA GLY A 51 12.32 3.82 8.31
C GLY A 51 12.26 2.72 9.38
N GLN A 52 11.10 2.06 9.58
CA GLN A 52 10.84 1.13 10.69
C GLN A 52 11.06 -0.35 10.32
N GLY A 53 11.60 -0.64 9.12
CA GLY A 53 11.93 -1.99 8.69
C GLY A 53 10.81 -2.73 7.94
N LEU A 54 9.70 -2.06 7.59
CA LEU A 54 8.68 -2.64 6.72
C LEU A 54 9.22 -2.81 5.30
N THR A 55 9.32 -4.04 4.83
CA THR A 55 9.79 -4.37 3.48
C THR A 55 8.75 -5.21 2.73
N VAL A 56 8.50 -4.87 1.46
CA VAL A 56 7.48 -5.52 0.62
C VAL A 56 7.94 -5.62 -0.83
N GLY A 57 7.27 -6.43 -1.65
CA GLY A 57 7.48 -6.43 -3.10
C GLY A 57 7.10 -5.08 -3.71
N ALA A 58 7.73 -4.68 -4.80
CA ALA A 58 7.55 -3.38 -5.46
C ALA A 58 6.10 -3.08 -5.90
N ILE A 59 5.25 -4.10 -5.98
CA ILE A 59 3.81 -3.98 -6.27
C ILE A 59 3.05 -4.82 -5.25
N GLY A 60 2.03 -4.22 -4.61
CA GLY A 60 1.08 -4.91 -3.74
C GLY A 60 -0.24 -5.24 -4.46
N LEU A 61 -1.22 -5.79 -3.74
CA LEU A 61 -2.55 -6.10 -4.24
C LEU A 61 -3.62 -5.48 -3.35
N GLY A 62 -4.43 -4.55 -3.90
CA GLY A 62 -5.64 -4.04 -3.28
C GLY A 62 -6.80 -5.02 -3.49
N THR A 63 -7.55 -5.34 -2.42
CA THR A 63 -8.63 -6.34 -2.47
C THR A 63 -10.04 -5.74 -2.49
N MET A 64 -10.21 -4.43 -2.37
CA MET A 64 -11.51 -3.75 -2.33
C MET A 64 -12.47 -4.26 -3.41
N GLY A 65 -12.03 -4.30 -4.66
CA GLY A 65 -12.85 -4.70 -5.79
C GLY A 65 -13.29 -6.17 -5.80
N MET A 66 -12.85 -6.97 -4.84
CA MET A 66 -13.28 -8.38 -4.72
C MET A 66 -14.63 -8.52 -4.05
N THR A 67 -15.06 -7.54 -3.23
CA THR A 67 -16.33 -7.58 -2.47
C THR A 67 -17.21 -6.35 -2.63
N MET A 68 -16.69 -5.23 -3.21
CA MET A 68 -17.48 -4.00 -3.39
C MET A 68 -17.03 -3.15 -4.57
N ALA A 69 -17.81 -2.12 -4.89
CA ALA A 69 -17.53 -1.02 -5.82
C ALA A 69 -17.50 -1.36 -7.32
N TYR A 70 -17.30 -2.61 -7.73
CA TYR A 70 -17.16 -3.02 -9.12
C TYR A 70 -18.03 -4.24 -9.48
N GLY A 71 -19.27 -4.28 -8.97
CA GLY A 71 -20.24 -5.35 -9.18
C GLY A 71 -20.01 -6.56 -8.28
N ALA A 72 -20.81 -7.62 -8.50
CA ALA A 72 -20.84 -8.81 -7.63
C ALA A 72 -19.47 -9.47 -7.45
N GLY A 73 -19.18 -9.89 -6.22
CA GLY A 73 -17.97 -10.63 -5.88
C GLY A 73 -18.00 -12.06 -6.42
N ASP A 74 -16.80 -12.62 -6.64
CA ASP A 74 -16.54 -14.01 -6.95
C ASP A 74 -15.49 -14.51 -5.95
N GLU A 75 -15.91 -15.17 -4.89
CA GLU A 75 -15.01 -15.61 -3.83
C GLU A 75 -13.96 -16.63 -4.31
N PRO A 76 -14.30 -17.69 -5.07
CA PRO A 76 -13.32 -18.63 -5.61
C PRO A 76 -12.29 -17.93 -6.51
N GLY A 77 -12.73 -17.03 -7.39
CA GLY A 77 -11.85 -16.23 -8.24
C GLY A 77 -10.97 -15.26 -7.46
N GLY A 78 -11.50 -14.67 -6.38
CA GLY A 78 -10.76 -13.84 -5.44
C GLY A 78 -9.63 -14.60 -4.76
N ILE A 79 -9.92 -15.79 -4.20
CA ILE A 79 -8.92 -16.66 -3.58
C ILE A 79 -7.83 -17.04 -4.60
N ALA A 80 -8.22 -17.47 -5.80
CA ALA A 80 -7.27 -17.83 -6.85
C ALA A 80 -6.36 -16.65 -7.24
N THR A 81 -6.92 -15.43 -7.33
CA THR A 81 -6.16 -14.22 -7.65
C THR A 81 -5.17 -13.86 -6.55
N ILE A 82 -5.57 -13.93 -5.27
CA ILE A 82 -4.68 -13.65 -4.12
C ILE A 82 -3.55 -14.67 -4.07
N ARG A 83 -3.84 -15.96 -4.24
CA ARG A 83 -2.82 -17.02 -4.30
C ARG A 83 -1.85 -16.81 -5.45
N ARG A 84 -2.38 -16.45 -6.62
CA ARG A 84 -1.54 -16.14 -7.78
C ARG A 84 -0.65 -14.91 -7.55
N ALA A 85 -1.13 -13.92 -6.80
CA ALA A 85 -0.31 -12.75 -6.43
C ALA A 85 0.92 -13.17 -5.61
N TYR A 86 0.72 -13.99 -4.58
CA TYR A 86 1.82 -14.53 -3.80
C TYR A 86 2.84 -15.31 -4.65
N GLU A 87 2.36 -16.18 -5.55
CA GLU A 87 3.23 -16.92 -6.47
C GLU A 87 4.06 -16.03 -7.40
N LEU A 88 3.55 -14.83 -7.72
CA LEU A 88 4.22 -13.81 -8.53
C LEU A 88 5.13 -12.89 -7.70
N GLY A 89 5.27 -13.13 -6.39
CA GLY A 89 6.15 -12.36 -5.51
C GLY A 89 5.49 -11.13 -4.86
N VAL A 90 4.18 -10.96 -4.98
CA VAL A 90 3.44 -9.94 -4.22
C VAL A 90 3.42 -10.34 -2.75
N THR A 91 3.90 -9.45 -1.89
CA THR A 91 3.93 -9.69 -0.43
C THR A 91 3.09 -8.68 0.36
N LEU A 92 2.60 -7.59 -0.25
CA LEU A 92 1.69 -6.64 0.40
C LEU A 92 0.26 -6.87 -0.10
N PHE A 93 -0.66 -7.18 0.82
CA PHE A 93 -2.09 -7.35 0.57
C PHE A 93 -2.88 -6.32 1.39
N ASP A 94 -3.68 -5.51 0.72
CA ASP A 94 -4.42 -4.40 1.32
C ASP A 94 -5.93 -4.69 1.32
N THR A 95 -6.53 -4.60 2.51
CA THR A 95 -7.96 -4.72 2.79
C THR A 95 -8.43 -3.57 3.70
N ALA A 96 -9.66 -3.63 4.20
CA ALA A 96 -10.22 -2.72 5.20
C ALA A 96 -11.49 -3.30 5.82
N GLU A 97 -11.87 -2.86 7.02
CA GLU A 97 -13.16 -3.20 7.64
C GLU A 97 -14.35 -2.78 6.77
N LEU A 98 -14.24 -1.58 6.15
CA LEU A 98 -15.27 -1.04 5.26
C LEU A 98 -15.55 -1.97 4.06
N TYR A 99 -14.56 -2.73 3.59
CA TYR A 99 -14.70 -3.53 2.37
C TYR A 99 -15.65 -4.71 2.63
N GLY A 100 -16.73 -4.78 1.85
CA GLY A 100 -17.84 -5.69 2.12
C GLY A 100 -18.84 -5.10 3.10
N MET A 101 -18.90 -3.76 3.26
CA MET A 101 -19.88 -3.02 4.03
C MET A 101 -19.84 -3.38 5.53
N GLY A 102 -18.66 -3.47 6.11
CA GLY A 102 -18.47 -3.76 7.54
C GLY A 102 -18.75 -5.21 7.97
N THR A 103 -19.10 -6.10 7.04
CA THR A 103 -19.38 -7.52 7.37
C THR A 103 -18.12 -8.34 7.65
N GLY A 104 -16.92 -7.78 7.43
CA GLY A 104 -15.66 -8.50 7.49
C GLY A 104 -15.42 -9.46 6.30
N SER A 105 -16.32 -9.48 5.31
CA SER A 105 -16.26 -10.46 4.21
C SER A 105 -14.97 -10.36 3.37
N ASN A 106 -14.42 -9.15 3.18
CA ASN A 106 -13.17 -8.94 2.47
C ASN A 106 -11.96 -9.45 3.26
N GLU A 107 -11.90 -9.14 4.55
CA GLU A 107 -10.85 -9.63 5.45
C GLU A 107 -10.91 -11.15 5.58
N GLN A 108 -12.12 -11.74 5.71
CA GLN A 108 -12.30 -13.21 5.73
C GLN A 108 -11.85 -13.86 4.42
N LEU A 109 -12.16 -13.26 3.27
CA LEU A 109 -11.67 -13.73 1.97
C LEU A 109 -10.15 -13.75 1.94
N LEU A 110 -9.51 -12.66 2.37
CA LEU A 110 -8.05 -12.53 2.42
C LEU A 110 -7.45 -13.56 3.39
N GLY A 111 -7.97 -13.68 4.60
CA GLY A 111 -7.52 -14.65 5.60
C GLY A 111 -7.59 -16.10 5.11
N ARG A 112 -8.69 -16.49 4.42
CA ARG A 112 -8.80 -17.82 3.80
C ARG A 112 -7.76 -18.03 2.70
N ALA A 113 -7.57 -17.04 1.86
CA ALA A 113 -6.61 -17.11 0.75
C ALA A 113 -5.16 -17.22 1.25
N LEU A 114 -4.79 -16.55 2.33
CA LEU A 114 -3.41 -16.50 2.86
C LEU A 114 -3.11 -17.59 3.90
N ARG A 115 -4.07 -18.49 4.19
CA ARG A 115 -3.84 -19.59 5.13
C ARG A 115 -2.65 -20.44 4.69
N GLY A 116 -1.69 -20.64 5.62
CA GLY A 116 -0.48 -21.43 5.41
C GLY A 116 0.67 -20.66 4.75
N ILE A 117 0.49 -19.36 4.44
CA ILE A 117 1.54 -18.46 3.93
C ILE A 117 1.52 -17.09 4.65
N ARG A 118 0.83 -17.01 5.82
CA ARG A 118 0.64 -15.76 6.57
C ARG A 118 1.98 -15.07 6.91
N ASP A 119 2.97 -15.85 7.29
CA ASP A 119 4.27 -15.34 7.74
C ASP A 119 5.17 -14.85 6.59
N ASP A 120 4.82 -15.20 5.35
CA ASP A 120 5.56 -14.77 4.16
C ASP A 120 5.05 -13.43 3.59
N VAL A 121 3.96 -12.88 4.16
CA VAL A 121 3.26 -11.72 3.59
C VAL A 121 2.97 -10.66 4.64
N MET A 122 2.73 -9.43 4.18
CA MET A 122 2.29 -8.28 4.96
C MET A 122 0.81 -8.01 4.65
N ILE A 123 -0.02 -8.04 5.69
CA ILE A 123 -1.45 -7.69 5.61
C ILE A 123 -1.65 -6.28 6.14
N ALA A 124 -2.21 -5.43 5.30
CA ALA A 124 -2.65 -4.10 5.67
C ALA A 124 -4.18 -4.06 5.75
N THR A 125 -4.74 -3.59 6.86
CA THR A 125 -6.17 -3.31 7.01
C THR A 125 -6.40 -1.92 7.60
N LYS A 126 -7.65 -1.48 7.67
CA LYS A 126 -8.00 -0.10 8.02
C LYS A 126 -9.21 -0.06 8.93
N PHE A 127 -9.20 0.91 9.87
CA PHE A 127 -10.31 1.28 10.74
C PHE A 127 -10.71 2.74 10.48
N GLY A 128 -11.76 3.21 11.09
CA GLY A 128 -12.08 4.64 11.19
C GLY A 128 -13.45 5.04 10.63
N PHE A 129 -14.22 4.10 10.09
CA PHE A 129 -15.62 4.32 9.76
C PHE A 129 -16.52 3.74 10.86
N ASP A 130 -17.60 4.44 11.18
CA ASP A 130 -18.66 3.93 12.05
C ASP A 130 -19.66 3.15 11.19
N MET A 131 -19.49 1.82 11.18
CA MET A 131 -20.32 0.95 10.36
C MET A 131 -21.72 0.74 10.94
N ASP A 132 -21.94 1.08 12.20
CA ASP A 132 -23.24 0.99 12.90
C ASP A 132 -24.04 2.29 12.76
N ALA A 133 -23.38 3.40 12.43
CA ALA A 133 -24.05 4.66 12.20
C ALA A 133 -24.76 4.67 10.83
N PRO A 134 -25.96 5.30 10.74
CA PRO A 134 -26.64 5.44 9.46
C PRO A 134 -25.80 6.27 8.48
N GLN A 135 -25.72 5.80 7.23
CA GLN A 135 -25.16 6.61 6.14
C GLN A 135 -25.94 7.91 5.99
N ASN A 136 -25.22 9.01 5.85
CA ASN A 136 -25.78 10.32 5.51
C ASN A 136 -25.39 10.74 4.08
N ALA A 137 -25.79 11.94 3.65
CA ALA A 137 -25.44 12.46 2.32
C ALA A 137 -23.92 12.61 2.10
N ASP A 138 -23.14 12.72 3.18
CA ASP A 138 -21.70 12.89 3.18
C ASP A 138 -20.94 11.55 3.29
N GLY A 139 -21.67 10.42 3.25
CA GLY A 139 -21.10 9.07 3.33
C GLY A 139 -21.25 8.43 4.72
N TYR A 140 -20.29 7.57 5.10
CA TYR A 140 -20.22 6.96 6.41
C TYR A 140 -19.70 7.93 7.47
N ALA A 141 -20.27 7.89 8.68
CA ALA A 141 -19.69 8.58 9.82
C ALA A 141 -18.29 8.06 10.12
N LEU A 142 -17.45 8.92 10.70
CA LEU A 142 -16.12 8.54 11.16
C LEU A 142 -16.14 8.24 12.66
N ASN A 143 -15.28 7.30 13.06
CA ASN A 143 -15.06 6.97 14.47
C ASN A 143 -13.62 6.48 14.67
N SER A 144 -12.77 7.37 15.16
CA SER A 144 -11.37 7.03 15.49
C SER A 144 -11.10 7.09 16.99
N ARG A 145 -12.14 6.94 17.84
CA ARG A 145 -11.94 6.88 19.29
C ARG A 145 -11.14 5.65 19.70
N PRO A 146 -10.31 5.74 20.74
CA PRO A 146 -9.45 4.64 21.19
C PRO A 146 -10.16 3.30 21.39
N GLU A 147 -11.35 3.32 22.00
CA GLU A 147 -12.16 2.11 22.21
C GLU A 147 -12.61 1.48 20.90
N HIS A 148 -13.00 2.29 19.91
CA HIS A 148 -13.41 1.79 18.59
C HIS A 148 -12.22 1.25 17.79
N ILE A 149 -11.07 1.93 17.84
CA ILE A 149 -9.82 1.42 17.21
C ILE A 149 -9.49 0.02 17.72
N ARG A 150 -9.56 -0.19 19.03
CA ARG A 150 -9.29 -1.49 19.66
C ARG A 150 -10.32 -2.54 19.25
N GLU A 151 -11.61 -2.19 19.26
CA GLU A 151 -12.69 -3.10 18.85
C GLU A 151 -12.53 -3.56 17.40
N VAL A 152 -12.31 -2.62 16.48
CA VAL A 152 -12.12 -2.93 15.06
C VAL A 152 -10.87 -3.77 14.86
N THR A 153 -9.78 -3.49 15.58
CA THR A 153 -8.56 -4.30 15.51
C THR A 153 -8.82 -5.76 15.90
N GLU A 154 -9.56 -6.00 16.99
CA GLU A 154 -9.93 -7.35 17.42
C GLU A 154 -10.87 -8.05 16.41
N ASN A 155 -11.77 -7.29 15.79
CA ASN A 155 -12.65 -7.79 14.73
C ASN A 155 -11.83 -8.20 13.50
N SER A 156 -10.92 -7.35 13.05
CA SER A 156 -10.03 -7.61 11.91
C SER A 156 -9.14 -8.83 12.14
N LEU A 157 -8.55 -8.99 13.33
CA LEU A 157 -7.77 -10.18 13.71
C LEU A 157 -8.60 -11.46 13.59
N ARG A 158 -9.86 -11.44 14.08
CA ARG A 158 -10.79 -12.57 13.96
C ARG A 158 -11.17 -12.87 12.52
N HIS A 159 -11.50 -11.84 11.73
CA HIS A 159 -11.88 -12.00 10.32
C HIS A 159 -10.72 -12.54 9.48
N LEU A 160 -9.53 -12.00 9.67
CA LEU A 160 -8.31 -12.43 8.98
C LEU A 160 -7.83 -13.82 9.45
N GLY A 161 -8.22 -14.25 10.67
CA GLY A 161 -7.78 -15.51 11.28
C GLY A 161 -6.28 -15.50 11.58
N THR A 162 -5.76 -14.39 12.11
CA THR A 162 -4.35 -14.17 12.45
C THR A 162 -4.23 -13.54 13.84
N ASP A 163 -3.06 -13.65 14.44
CA ASP A 163 -2.74 -13.05 15.75
C ASP A 163 -2.17 -11.63 15.66
N HIS A 164 -1.79 -11.18 14.46
CA HIS A 164 -1.27 -9.85 14.25
C HIS A 164 -1.67 -9.28 12.87
N ILE A 165 -1.71 -7.95 12.79
CA ILE A 165 -1.86 -7.13 11.58
C ILE A 165 -0.51 -6.48 11.31
N ASP A 166 -0.02 -6.54 10.07
CA ASP A 166 1.27 -5.90 9.78
C ASP A 166 1.12 -4.38 9.71
N VAL A 167 0.17 -3.84 8.96
CA VAL A 167 -0.09 -2.40 8.89
C VAL A 167 -1.53 -2.11 9.25
N LEU A 168 -1.76 -1.27 10.27
CA LEU A 168 -3.08 -0.77 10.63
C LEU A 168 -3.19 0.70 10.22
N TYR A 169 -4.11 0.99 9.28
CA TYR A 169 -4.34 2.36 8.82
C TYR A 169 -5.54 3.01 9.51
N GLN A 170 -5.42 4.29 9.88
CA GLN A 170 -6.61 5.13 9.94
C GLN A 170 -7.07 5.42 8.50
N HIS A 171 -8.28 4.96 8.13
CA HIS A 171 -8.78 5.00 6.75
C HIS A 171 -9.08 6.42 6.25
N ARG A 172 -9.62 7.27 7.15
CA ARG A 172 -9.80 8.71 6.98
C ARG A 172 -9.49 9.41 8.29
N VAL A 173 -8.93 10.59 8.21
CA VAL A 173 -8.70 11.43 9.39
C VAL A 173 -10.05 11.84 9.97
N ASP A 174 -10.26 11.53 11.24
CA ASP A 174 -11.47 11.91 11.99
C ASP A 174 -11.23 13.30 12.62
N PRO A 175 -11.98 14.32 12.22
CA PRO A 175 -11.80 15.68 12.76
C PRO A 175 -12.20 15.81 14.23
N ASP A 176 -13.01 14.88 14.75
CA ASP A 176 -13.53 14.92 16.12
C ASP A 176 -12.61 14.21 17.13
N VAL A 177 -11.53 13.53 16.64
CA VAL A 177 -10.57 12.82 17.48
C VAL A 177 -9.16 13.32 17.20
N PRO A 178 -8.43 13.83 18.23
CA PRO A 178 -7.04 14.24 18.05
C PRO A 178 -6.17 13.12 17.45
N ILE A 179 -5.40 13.45 16.43
CA ILE A 179 -4.53 12.46 15.77
C ILE A 179 -3.50 11.86 16.71
N GLU A 180 -3.17 12.59 17.78
CA GLU A 180 -2.27 12.14 18.84
C GLU A 180 -2.87 10.95 19.61
N ASP A 181 -4.17 10.97 19.88
CA ASP A 181 -4.88 9.88 20.56
C ASP A 181 -4.95 8.64 19.65
N VAL A 182 -5.15 8.84 18.36
CA VAL A 182 -5.13 7.78 17.35
C VAL A 182 -3.74 7.13 17.28
N ALA A 183 -2.68 7.93 17.13
CA ALA A 183 -1.32 7.44 17.03
C ALA A 183 -0.87 6.76 18.33
N GLY A 184 -1.26 7.32 19.49
CA GLY A 184 -0.99 6.74 20.80
C GLY A 184 -1.65 5.36 20.95
N THR A 185 -2.93 5.23 20.60
CA THR A 185 -3.68 3.97 20.67
C THR A 185 -3.07 2.88 19.78
N ILE A 186 -2.67 3.24 18.55
CA ILE A 186 -2.01 2.26 17.68
C ILE A 186 -0.63 1.90 18.23
N GLY A 187 0.10 2.86 18.81
CA GLY A 187 1.37 2.59 19.50
C GLY A 187 1.22 1.59 20.66
N GLU A 188 0.13 1.65 21.41
CA GLU A 188 -0.20 0.66 22.44
C GLU A 188 -0.49 -0.72 21.84
N LEU A 189 -1.27 -0.80 20.75
CA LEU A 189 -1.54 -2.04 20.02
C LEU A 189 -0.27 -2.66 19.42
N ILE A 190 0.71 -1.84 19.04
CA ILE A 190 2.04 -2.28 18.61
C ILE A 190 2.80 -2.87 19.81
N ALA A 191 2.79 -2.22 20.95
CA ALA A 191 3.41 -2.74 22.16
C ALA A 191 2.77 -4.05 22.66
N GLU A 192 1.46 -4.23 22.42
CA GLU A 192 0.73 -5.48 22.68
C GLU A 192 1.05 -6.59 21.66
N GLY A 193 1.73 -6.29 20.55
CA GLY A 193 2.07 -7.25 19.48
C GLY A 193 0.92 -7.54 18.52
N LYS A 194 -0.19 -6.83 18.60
CA LYS A 194 -1.37 -7.00 17.73
C LYS A 194 -1.23 -6.31 16.38
N VAL A 195 -0.43 -5.25 16.32
CA VAL A 195 -0.12 -4.46 15.14
C VAL A 195 1.40 -4.34 15.04
N ARG A 196 1.96 -4.29 13.84
CA ARG A 196 3.40 -4.09 13.64
C ARG A 196 3.76 -2.66 13.27
N TYR A 197 2.96 -2.03 12.41
CA TYR A 197 3.25 -0.71 11.84
C TYR A 197 2.01 0.18 11.81
N LEU A 198 2.21 1.45 12.19
CA LEU A 198 1.20 2.51 12.06
C LEU A 198 1.18 3.03 10.61
N GLY A 199 -0.01 3.04 10.01
CA GLY A 199 -0.29 3.68 8.74
C GLY A 199 -1.35 4.79 8.86
N LEU A 200 -1.30 5.77 7.97
CA LEU A 200 -2.36 6.75 7.78
C LEU A 200 -2.84 6.73 6.32
N SER A 201 -4.11 7.08 6.10
CA SER A 201 -4.65 7.22 4.74
C SER A 201 -5.29 8.58 4.57
N GLU A 202 -5.00 9.24 3.42
CA GLU A 202 -5.53 10.55 3.08
C GLU A 202 -5.26 11.61 4.17
N ALA A 203 -4.05 11.57 4.76
CA ALA A 203 -3.60 12.50 5.79
C ALA A 203 -2.70 13.58 5.19
N GLY A 204 -2.97 14.83 5.51
CA GLY A 204 -2.18 15.97 5.09
C GLY A 204 -0.90 16.19 5.91
N PRO A 205 -0.05 17.14 5.48
CA PRO A 205 1.27 17.39 6.09
C PRO A 205 1.25 17.64 7.60
N ASP A 206 0.29 18.42 8.11
CA ASP A 206 0.19 18.72 9.54
C ASP A 206 -0.15 17.50 10.36
N ILE A 207 -1.15 16.72 9.92
CA ILE A 207 -1.57 15.48 10.55
C ILE A 207 -0.43 14.45 10.58
N LEU A 208 0.31 14.32 9.46
CA LEU A 208 1.47 13.42 9.38
C LEU A 208 2.54 13.78 10.41
N ARG A 209 2.89 15.06 10.54
CA ARG A 209 3.90 15.52 11.50
C ARG A 209 3.47 15.28 12.95
N ARG A 210 2.21 15.60 13.27
CA ARG A 210 1.64 15.43 14.61
C ARG A 210 1.56 13.97 15.02
N ALA A 211 1.04 13.11 14.15
CA ALA A 211 0.99 11.67 14.38
C ALA A 211 2.40 11.07 14.55
N HIS A 212 3.32 11.42 13.64
CA HIS A 212 4.69 10.91 13.64
C HIS A 212 5.49 11.32 14.89
N ALA A 213 5.17 12.46 15.49
CA ALA A 213 5.77 12.93 16.73
C ALA A 213 5.36 12.10 17.96
N VAL A 214 4.18 11.45 17.92
CA VAL A 214 3.69 10.57 19.00
C VAL A 214 4.18 9.14 18.78
N HIS A 215 3.99 8.60 17.59
CA HIS A 215 4.46 7.28 17.21
C HIS A 215 4.90 7.31 15.74
N PRO A 216 6.05 6.69 15.38
CA PRO A 216 6.52 6.70 14.00
C PRO A 216 5.47 6.16 13.02
N VAL A 217 5.00 7.01 12.11
CA VAL A 217 4.16 6.59 10.99
C VAL A 217 5.05 5.90 9.97
N SER A 218 4.77 4.65 9.66
CA SER A 218 5.58 3.86 8.72
C SER A 218 5.19 4.08 7.28
N VAL A 219 3.88 4.29 7.02
CA VAL A 219 3.38 4.36 5.65
C VAL A 219 2.15 5.26 5.55
N LEU A 220 2.08 6.04 4.46
CA LEU A 220 0.91 6.79 4.04
C LEU A 220 0.28 6.14 2.81
N GLN A 221 -1.05 5.94 2.83
CA GLN A 221 -1.80 5.48 1.68
C GLN A 221 -2.68 6.62 1.13
N THR A 222 -2.47 7.05 -0.11
CA THR A 222 -3.25 8.12 -0.76
C THR A 222 -3.42 7.83 -2.24
N GLU A 223 -4.50 8.34 -2.89
CA GLU A 223 -4.67 8.20 -4.34
C GLU A 223 -3.52 8.88 -5.07
N TYR A 224 -2.79 8.12 -5.88
CA TYR A 224 -1.72 8.63 -6.72
C TYR A 224 -1.60 7.81 -8.00
N SER A 225 -1.55 8.51 -9.12
CA SER A 225 -1.40 7.90 -10.45
C SER A 225 -1.04 8.99 -11.47
N VAL A 226 -0.83 8.61 -12.72
CA VAL A 226 -0.74 9.58 -13.82
C VAL A 226 -1.97 10.50 -13.88
N PHE A 227 -3.14 10.03 -13.39
CA PHE A 227 -4.41 10.75 -13.35
C PHE A 227 -4.62 11.62 -12.10
N GLU A 228 -4.03 11.27 -10.97
CA GLU A 228 -4.16 11.99 -9.70
C GLU A 228 -2.78 12.37 -9.18
N ARG A 229 -2.49 13.66 -9.10
CA ARG A 229 -1.15 14.17 -8.81
C ARG A 229 -1.09 15.20 -7.68
N ALA A 230 -2.22 15.43 -6.99
CA ALA A 230 -2.31 16.46 -5.95
C ALA A 230 -1.27 16.27 -4.83
N VAL A 231 -0.91 15.03 -4.50
CA VAL A 231 0.07 14.70 -3.45
C VAL A 231 1.49 15.23 -3.72
N GLU A 232 1.83 15.54 -4.97
CA GLU A 232 3.19 15.94 -5.37
C GLU A 232 3.63 17.27 -4.76
N ALA A 233 2.68 18.20 -4.57
CA ALA A 233 2.99 19.56 -4.13
C ALA A 233 3.36 19.61 -2.63
N ASP A 234 2.57 18.98 -1.79
CA ASP A 234 2.62 19.19 -0.34
C ASP A 234 2.86 17.90 0.46
N VAL A 235 2.28 16.77 0.04
CA VAL A 235 2.27 15.53 0.81
C VAL A 235 3.56 14.73 0.63
N LEU A 236 3.97 14.45 -0.62
CA LEU A 236 5.16 13.66 -0.90
C LEU A 236 6.46 14.26 -0.32
N PRO A 237 6.68 15.60 -0.34
CA PRO A 237 7.82 16.19 0.34
C PRO A 237 7.89 15.86 1.83
N VAL A 238 6.74 15.93 2.55
CA VAL A 238 6.67 15.63 3.98
C VAL A 238 6.83 14.15 4.26
N VAL A 239 6.24 13.29 3.44
CA VAL A 239 6.42 11.83 3.51
C VAL A 239 7.91 11.48 3.46
N ARG A 240 8.65 12.06 2.53
CA ARG A 240 10.10 11.84 2.37
C ARG A 240 10.93 12.45 3.49
N GLU A 241 10.58 13.66 3.94
CA GLU A 241 11.23 14.31 5.07
C GLU A 241 11.16 13.48 6.35
N LEU A 242 10.00 12.84 6.59
CA LEU A 242 9.75 12.02 7.78
C LEU A 242 10.20 10.56 7.61
N GLY A 243 10.70 10.17 6.43
CA GLY A 243 11.08 8.78 6.13
C GLY A 243 9.88 7.81 6.19
N ILE A 244 8.71 8.26 5.70
CA ILE A 244 7.47 7.49 5.62
C ILE A 244 7.39 6.84 4.23
N GLY A 245 6.98 5.58 4.13
CA GLY A 245 6.70 4.92 2.86
C GLY A 245 5.38 5.41 2.23
N PHE A 246 5.24 5.28 0.92
CA PHE A 246 4.06 5.75 0.21
C PHE A 246 3.37 4.63 -0.58
N VAL A 247 2.08 4.42 -0.33
CA VAL A 247 1.26 3.39 -0.97
C VAL A 247 0.16 4.02 -1.82
N PRO A 248 0.39 4.17 -3.15
CA PRO A 248 -0.65 4.62 -4.08
C PRO A 248 -1.83 3.65 -4.17
N TYR A 249 -3.04 4.07 -3.78
CA TYR A 249 -4.24 3.35 -4.15
C TYR A 249 -4.84 3.91 -5.45
N SER A 250 -5.74 3.16 -6.09
CA SER A 250 -6.29 3.46 -7.42
C SER A 250 -5.22 3.82 -8.47
N PRO A 251 -4.07 3.13 -8.52
CA PRO A 251 -2.92 3.51 -9.36
C PRO A 251 -3.22 3.45 -10.86
N LEU A 252 -4.33 2.80 -11.24
CA LEU A 252 -4.83 2.71 -12.61
C LEU A 252 -6.04 3.62 -12.87
N GLY A 253 -6.25 4.66 -12.03
CA GLY A 253 -7.35 5.62 -12.19
C GLY A 253 -8.70 4.91 -12.28
N ARG A 254 -8.99 3.98 -11.36
CA ARG A 254 -10.24 3.18 -11.32
C ARG A 254 -10.52 2.42 -12.61
N GLY A 255 -9.48 2.09 -13.37
CA GLY A 255 -9.54 1.37 -14.64
C GLY A 255 -9.40 2.25 -15.88
N PHE A 256 -9.36 3.57 -15.77
CA PHE A 256 -9.17 4.46 -16.93
C PHE A 256 -7.83 4.19 -17.62
N LEU A 257 -6.78 3.98 -16.85
CA LEU A 257 -5.42 3.66 -17.34
C LEU A 257 -5.23 2.20 -17.81
N THR A 258 -6.34 1.47 -18.04
CA THR A 258 -6.30 0.15 -18.70
C THR A 258 -6.59 0.23 -20.20
N GLY A 259 -7.03 1.39 -20.71
CA GLY A 259 -7.40 1.59 -22.11
C GLY A 259 -8.72 0.93 -22.53
N THR A 260 -9.50 0.36 -21.59
CA THR A 260 -10.74 -0.38 -21.88
C THR A 260 -11.96 0.17 -21.14
N VAL A 261 -12.02 1.49 -20.96
CA VAL A 261 -13.13 2.16 -20.27
C VAL A 261 -14.31 2.42 -21.19
N LYS A 262 -15.50 2.56 -20.59
CA LYS A 262 -16.77 2.92 -21.24
C LYS A 262 -17.24 4.27 -20.69
N PRO A 263 -18.15 4.98 -21.37
CA PRO A 263 -18.84 6.13 -20.81
C PRO A 263 -19.62 5.78 -19.54
N ALA A 264 -19.80 6.75 -18.63
CA ALA A 264 -20.53 6.57 -17.36
C ALA A 264 -21.88 5.87 -17.52
N ALA A 265 -22.67 6.26 -18.51
CA ALA A 265 -24.00 5.71 -18.78
C ALA A 265 -24.04 4.20 -19.13
N GLU A 266 -22.89 3.60 -19.46
CA GLU A 266 -22.79 2.16 -19.77
C GLU A 266 -22.42 1.30 -18.56
N TYR A 267 -22.22 1.90 -17.39
CA TYR A 267 -21.98 1.18 -16.13
C TYR A 267 -23.27 1.02 -15.34
N PRO A 268 -23.43 -0.08 -14.59
CA PRO A 268 -24.53 -0.23 -13.63
C PRO A 268 -24.54 0.89 -12.59
N ALA A 269 -25.70 1.23 -12.04
CA ALA A 269 -25.84 2.33 -11.08
C ALA A 269 -25.06 2.12 -9.76
N ASP A 270 -24.79 0.87 -9.39
CA ASP A 270 -24.00 0.46 -8.24
C ASP A 270 -22.48 0.43 -8.50
N ASP A 271 -22.08 0.67 -9.74
CA ASP A 271 -20.65 0.83 -10.09
C ASP A 271 -20.27 2.30 -9.94
N MET A 272 -19.22 2.56 -9.15
CA MET A 272 -18.77 3.93 -8.86
C MET A 272 -18.45 4.75 -10.10
N ARG A 273 -18.10 4.11 -11.22
CA ARG A 273 -17.80 4.79 -12.50
C ARG A 273 -19.02 5.41 -13.15
N SER A 274 -20.23 5.00 -12.75
CA SER A 274 -21.47 5.61 -13.26
C SER A 274 -21.68 7.06 -12.80
N TRP A 275 -21.10 7.44 -11.64
CA TRP A 275 -21.21 8.77 -11.04
C TRP A 275 -19.87 9.49 -10.84
N ASP A 276 -18.74 8.85 -11.12
CA ASP A 276 -17.40 9.45 -11.04
C ASP A 276 -17.26 10.59 -12.05
N ASP A 277 -16.81 11.77 -11.59
CA ASP A 277 -16.71 12.98 -12.42
C ASP A 277 -15.76 12.82 -13.61
N ARG A 278 -14.74 11.99 -13.51
CA ARG A 278 -13.81 11.67 -14.60
C ARG A 278 -14.46 10.92 -15.76
N TRP A 279 -15.59 10.25 -15.51
CA TRP A 279 -16.39 9.52 -16.51
C TRP A 279 -17.55 10.33 -17.10
N GLN A 280 -17.86 11.52 -16.51
CA GLN A 280 -18.95 12.34 -17.01
C GLN A 280 -18.61 12.98 -18.39
N PRO A 281 -19.63 13.32 -19.19
CA PRO A 281 -19.45 13.97 -20.49
C PRO A 281 -18.55 15.20 -20.40
N GLY A 282 -17.65 15.35 -21.37
CA GLY A 282 -16.65 16.42 -21.39
C GLY A 282 -15.35 16.05 -20.68
N ASN A 283 -15.40 15.48 -19.48
CA ASN A 283 -14.22 14.94 -18.79
C ASN A 283 -13.78 13.63 -19.44
N TYR A 284 -14.73 12.73 -19.69
CA TYR A 284 -14.48 11.43 -20.33
C TYR A 284 -13.72 11.57 -21.66
N GLU A 285 -14.17 12.43 -22.55
CA GLU A 285 -13.56 12.61 -23.88
C GLU A 285 -12.13 13.18 -23.78
N ARG A 286 -11.92 14.13 -22.87
CA ARG A 286 -10.58 14.70 -22.60
C ARG A 286 -9.62 13.62 -22.07
N ASN A 287 -10.08 12.86 -21.08
CA ASN A 287 -9.31 11.77 -20.49
C ASN A 287 -9.02 10.67 -21.53
N LEU A 288 -10.00 10.31 -22.36
CA LEU A 288 -9.83 9.32 -23.41
C LEU A 288 -8.79 9.75 -24.46
N THR A 289 -8.71 11.06 -24.76
CA THR A 289 -7.68 11.58 -25.66
C THR A 289 -6.28 11.37 -25.05
N ALA A 290 -6.09 11.72 -23.78
CA ALA A 290 -4.82 11.49 -23.09
C ALA A 290 -4.46 9.98 -23.03
N ILE A 291 -5.45 9.11 -22.77
CA ILE A 291 -5.23 7.65 -22.78
C ILE A 291 -4.75 7.15 -24.13
N ARG A 292 -5.27 7.66 -25.24
CA ARG A 292 -4.80 7.28 -26.58
C ARG A 292 -3.35 7.64 -26.80
N GLU A 293 -2.91 8.82 -26.35
CA GLU A 293 -1.51 9.22 -26.44
C GLU A 293 -0.60 8.37 -25.54
N LEU A 294 -1.02 8.12 -24.29
CA LEU A 294 -0.29 7.20 -23.39
C LEU A 294 -0.21 5.78 -23.94
N THR A 295 -1.28 5.30 -24.60
CA THR A 295 -1.30 3.99 -25.23
C THR A 295 -0.31 3.92 -26.40
N ALA A 296 -0.22 4.99 -27.20
CA ALA A 296 0.75 5.06 -28.28
C ALA A 296 2.19 5.07 -27.76
N LEU A 297 2.46 5.81 -26.67
CA LEU A 297 3.76 5.81 -26.00
C LEU A 297 4.12 4.41 -25.46
N ALA A 298 3.18 3.74 -24.80
CA ALA A 298 3.38 2.38 -24.29
C ALA A 298 3.66 1.38 -25.42
N ALA A 299 2.86 1.43 -26.50
CA ALA A 299 3.01 0.56 -27.66
C ALA A 299 4.39 0.73 -28.34
N ALA A 300 4.91 1.96 -28.43
CA ALA A 300 6.25 2.21 -28.96
C ALA A 300 7.37 1.54 -28.12
N LYS A 301 7.09 1.20 -26.85
CA LYS A 301 7.98 0.47 -25.95
C LYS A 301 7.68 -1.03 -25.88
N GLY A 302 6.66 -1.52 -26.59
CA GLY A 302 6.24 -2.92 -26.55
C GLY A 302 5.55 -3.33 -25.23
N ILE A 303 5.00 -2.36 -24.48
CA ILE A 303 4.28 -2.59 -23.21
C ILE A 303 2.82 -2.12 -23.31
N SER A 304 1.99 -2.49 -22.33
CA SER A 304 0.62 -1.97 -22.23
C SER A 304 0.59 -0.60 -21.51
N VAL A 305 -0.50 0.16 -21.71
CA VAL A 305 -0.72 1.41 -20.98
C VAL A 305 -0.84 1.18 -19.47
N THR A 306 -1.36 0.04 -19.05
CA THR A 306 -1.38 -0.40 -17.64
C THR A 306 0.04 -0.51 -17.07
N GLN A 307 0.93 -1.17 -17.81
CA GLN A 307 2.34 -1.31 -17.42
C GLN A 307 3.05 0.05 -17.41
N LEU A 308 2.79 0.91 -18.40
CA LEU A 308 3.32 2.29 -18.42
C LEU A 308 2.90 3.07 -17.17
N ALA A 309 1.62 3.01 -16.79
CA ALA A 309 1.10 3.74 -15.62
C ALA A 309 1.70 3.25 -14.30
N LEU A 310 1.84 1.95 -14.12
CA LEU A 310 2.46 1.38 -12.91
C LEU A 310 3.97 1.62 -12.87
N ALA A 311 4.67 1.46 -13.99
CA ALA A 311 6.10 1.77 -14.09
C ALA A 311 6.39 3.25 -13.85
N TRP A 312 5.48 4.14 -14.28
CA TRP A 312 5.58 5.57 -13.96
C TRP A 312 5.52 5.82 -12.45
N LEU A 313 4.61 5.16 -11.72
CA LEU A 313 4.56 5.25 -10.25
C LEU A 313 5.84 4.71 -9.59
N LEU A 314 6.33 3.57 -10.06
CA LEU A 314 7.56 2.97 -9.54
C LEU A 314 8.79 3.86 -9.77
N ALA A 315 8.77 4.68 -10.83
CA ALA A 315 9.82 5.64 -11.14
C ALA A 315 9.76 6.93 -10.27
N GLN A 316 8.70 7.12 -9.46
CA GLN A 316 8.61 8.28 -8.58
C GLN A 316 9.49 8.17 -7.33
N GLY A 317 9.91 6.96 -6.94
CA GLY A 317 10.80 6.72 -5.80
C GLY A 317 10.78 5.27 -5.35
N ASP A 318 11.83 4.86 -4.66
CA ASP A 318 11.92 3.51 -4.08
C ASP A 318 11.03 3.35 -2.84
N ASP A 319 10.54 4.48 -2.31
CA ASP A 319 9.57 4.63 -1.23
C ASP A 319 8.11 4.41 -1.67
N VAL A 320 7.85 4.20 -2.98
CA VAL A 320 6.50 4.12 -3.58
C VAL A 320 6.16 2.68 -3.95
N VAL A 321 5.08 2.13 -3.37
CA VAL A 321 4.57 0.76 -3.66
C VAL A 321 3.09 0.82 -4.03
N PRO A 322 2.72 0.81 -5.32
CA PRO A 322 1.33 0.84 -5.74
C PRO A 322 0.60 -0.48 -5.44
N ILE A 323 -0.71 -0.38 -5.16
CA ILE A 323 -1.60 -1.51 -4.85
C ILE A 323 -2.74 -1.63 -5.88
N PRO A 324 -2.45 -1.94 -7.16
CA PRO A 324 -3.51 -2.13 -8.16
C PRO A 324 -4.44 -3.28 -7.76
N GLY A 325 -5.76 -3.00 -7.75
CA GLY A 325 -6.79 -4.02 -7.49
C GLY A 325 -7.18 -4.74 -8.78
N THR A 326 -7.37 -6.07 -8.69
CA THR A 326 -7.94 -6.88 -9.80
C THR A 326 -8.53 -8.19 -9.26
N ARG A 327 -9.54 -8.71 -9.99
CA ARG A 327 -10.11 -10.06 -9.79
C ARG A 327 -9.62 -11.07 -10.83
N SER A 328 -8.72 -10.66 -11.72
CA SER A 328 -8.26 -11.48 -12.85
C SER A 328 -6.79 -11.85 -12.69
N PRO A 329 -6.46 -13.15 -12.58
CA PRO A 329 -5.06 -13.60 -12.53
C PRO A 329 -4.22 -13.15 -13.74
N ARG A 330 -4.84 -13.02 -14.93
CA ARG A 330 -4.18 -12.51 -16.13
C ARG A 330 -3.80 -11.05 -15.99
N ARG A 331 -4.74 -10.18 -15.54
CA ARG A 331 -4.46 -8.75 -15.31
C ARG A 331 -3.47 -8.55 -14.17
N LEU A 332 -3.53 -9.41 -13.15
CA LEU A 332 -2.56 -9.40 -12.07
C LEU A 332 -1.13 -9.63 -12.58
N ALA A 333 -0.92 -10.65 -13.42
CA ALA A 333 0.38 -10.92 -14.02
C ALA A 333 0.86 -9.73 -14.90
N GLU A 334 -0.04 -9.08 -15.64
CA GLU A 334 0.26 -7.86 -16.38
C GLU A 334 0.68 -6.70 -15.47
N ASN A 335 -0.03 -6.50 -14.34
CA ASN A 335 0.30 -5.47 -13.36
C ASN A 335 1.67 -5.72 -12.73
N VAL A 336 1.94 -6.96 -12.32
CA VAL A 336 3.20 -7.34 -11.68
C VAL A 336 4.40 -7.15 -12.62
N ALA A 337 4.23 -7.50 -13.90
CA ALA A 337 5.27 -7.33 -14.92
C ALA A 337 5.65 -5.85 -15.18
N ALA A 338 4.88 -4.89 -14.68
CA ALA A 338 5.26 -3.48 -14.71
C ALA A 338 6.53 -3.17 -13.89
N ALA A 339 6.86 -4.01 -12.90
CA ALA A 339 8.07 -3.86 -12.10
C ALA A 339 9.37 -4.07 -12.90
N ASP A 340 9.29 -4.77 -14.03
CA ASP A 340 10.44 -5.01 -14.93
C ASP A 340 10.60 -3.90 -15.99
N VAL A 341 9.66 -2.93 -16.02
CA VAL A 341 9.66 -1.86 -17.03
C VAL A 341 10.47 -0.66 -16.55
N THR A 342 11.50 -0.33 -17.28
CA THR A 342 12.30 0.89 -17.05
C THR A 342 11.84 2.00 -17.99
N LEU A 343 11.43 3.14 -17.41
CA LEU A 343 11.12 4.35 -18.15
C LEU A 343 12.34 5.29 -18.19
N THR A 344 12.63 5.81 -19.38
CA THR A 344 13.69 6.82 -19.56
C THR A 344 13.21 8.20 -19.09
N PRO A 345 14.13 9.17 -18.85
CA PRO A 345 13.73 10.55 -18.57
C PRO A 345 12.85 11.17 -19.68
N GLN A 346 13.04 10.77 -20.95
CA GLN A 346 12.20 11.22 -22.06
C GLN A 346 10.79 10.63 -21.98
N ASP A 347 10.63 9.37 -21.58
CA ASP A 347 9.33 8.75 -21.37
C ASP A 347 8.55 9.47 -20.27
N LEU A 348 9.22 9.77 -19.14
CA LEU A 348 8.62 10.49 -18.01
C LEU A 348 8.22 11.91 -18.41
N ALA A 349 9.08 12.62 -19.17
CA ALA A 349 8.77 13.95 -19.71
C ALA A 349 7.56 13.89 -20.66
N ARG A 350 7.46 12.85 -21.51
CA ARG A 350 6.32 12.70 -22.43
C ARG A 350 5.02 12.42 -21.67
N VAL A 351 5.03 11.63 -20.61
CA VAL A 351 3.86 11.44 -19.71
C VAL A 351 3.44 12.77 -19.10
N GLN A 352 4.41 13.58 -18.65
CA GLN A 352 4.17 14.91 -18.09
C GLN A 352 3.55 15.90 -19.12
N GLU A 353 3.96 15.83 -20.37
CA GLU A 353 3.37 16.65 -21.45
C GLU A 353 1.94 16.24 -21.75
N ILE A 354 1.63 14.95 -21.77
CA ILE A 354 0.28 14.43 -22.06
C ILE A 354 -0.68 14.80 -20.92
N LEU A 355 -0.27 14.66 -19.67
CA LEU A 355 -1.09 14.91 -18.48
C LEU A 355 -0.33 15.76 -17.45
N PRO A 356 -0.16 17.06 -17.72
CA PRO A 356 0.65 17.96 -16.88
C PRO A 356 0.07 18.17 -15.46
N ARG A 357 -1.24 17.97 -15.28
CA ARG A 357 -1.94 18.15 -14.01
C ARG A 357 -2.83 16.96 -13.62
N GLY A 358 -2.66 15.82 -14.28
CA GLY A 358 -3.53 14.67 -14.10
C GLY A 358 -4.81 14.74 -14.94
N ALA A 359 -5.83 13.97 -14.56
CA ALA A 359 -7.08 13.82 -15.30
C ALA A 359 -7.98 15.06 -15.23
N ALA A 360 -8.87 15.20 -16.23
CA ALA A 360 -10.02 16.08 -16.13
C ALA A 360 -11.10 15.45 -15.24
N GLY A 361 -11.65 16.24 -14.31
CA GLY A 361 -12.64 15.80 -13.32
C GLY A 361 -12.02 15.44 -11.97
N SER A 362 -12.80 15.68 -10.92
CA SER A 362 -12.43 15.41 -9.53
C SER A 362 -12.42 13.91 -9.23
N ARG A 363 -11.55 13.47 -8.31
CA ARG A 363 -11.49 12.07 -7.86
C ARG A 363 -12.66 11.64 -6.98
N TYR A 364 -13.26 12.60 -6.28
CA TYR A 364 -14.44 12.42 -5.45
C TYR A 364 -15.38 13.62 -5.56
N PRO A 365 -16.68 13.47 -5.25
CA PRO A 365 -17.57 14.59 -4.96
C PRO A 365 -17.01 15.46 -3.85
N GLU A 366 -17.30 16.76 -3.87
CA GLU A 366 -16.77 17.75 -2.91
C GLU A 366 -17.05 17.36 -1.45
N ALA A 367 -18.26 16.81 -1.16
CA ALA A 367 -18.69 16.42 0.18
C ALA A 367 -17.83 15.34 0.84
N ILE A 368 -17.19 14.46 0.04
CA ILE A 368 -16.35 13.36 0.53
C ILE A 368 -14.88 13.47 0.09
N MET A 369 -14.51 14.64 -0.45
CA MET A 369 -13.14 14.91 -0.84
C MET A 369 -12.27 15.02 0.42
N PRO A 370 -11.22 14.21 0.56
CA PRO A 370 -10.25 14.40 1.63
C PRO A 370 -9.63 15.80 1.53
N THR A 371 -9.60 16.50 2.66
CA THR A 371 -9.03 17.85 2.78
C THR A 371 -7.77 17.78 3.62
N TRP A 372 -6.67 18.30 3.11
CA TRP A 372 -5.42 18.54 3.83
C TRP A 372 -4.86 19.93 3.53
#